data_ca22143bc6f8c8bcb57caf5203cd8aea
#
_entry.id   ca22143bc6f8c8bcb57caf5203cd8aea
#
_cell.length_a   1.000
_cell.length_b   1.000
_cell.length_c   1.000
_cell.angle_alpha   90.00
_cell.angle_beta   90.00
_cell.angle_gamma   90.00
#
_symmetry.space_group_name_H-M   'P 1'
#
loop_
_entity.id
_entity.type
_entity.pdbx_description
1 polymer ?
#
loop_
_entity_poly.entity_id
_entity_poly.type
_entity_poly.pdbx_seq_one_letter_code
_entity_poly.pdbx_strand_id
1 'polypeptide(L)'
;VRIEEGEALRRLSAQVHGVLVTLHPERGPDPQPVVFAVSGAEDDDSGSRPGSGGARHVGVPIDSVKPKRSTRLRREDNLEADPRGSLLVEHWEVEDWSRLWWVRAQLHHVPDPPAALVDELADRLALAVPQYADKPFHRVLVCRIAAVTGWAASEG
;
A
#
# COMPACT_ATOMS: atom_id res chain seq x y z
N VAL A 1 -2.30 -12.74 18.51
CA VAL A 1 -3.31 -13.52 17.77
C VAL A 1 -3.28 -13.16 16.30
N ARG A 2 -3.34 -14.16 15.44
CA ARG A 2 -3.44 -13.92 13.99
C ARG A 2 -4.81 -13.28 13.70
N ILE A 3 -4.82 -12.19 12.96
CA ILE A 3 -6.07 -11.54 12.56
C ILE A 3 -6.55 -12.06 11.22
N GLU A 4 -7.87 -12.07 11.04
CA GLU A 4 -8.52 -12.48 9.80
C GLU A 4 -8.12 -11.59 8.62
N GLU A 5 -8.07 -12.16 7.42
CA GLU A 5 -7.63 -11.46 6.20
C GLU A 5 -8.45 -10.18 5.95
N GLY A 6 -9.77 -10.25 6.08
CA GLY A 6 -10.64 -9.08 5.91
C GLY A 6 -10.36 -7.97 6.90
N GLU A 7 -10.09 -8.30 8.16
CA GLU A 7 -9.70 -7.33 9.19
C GLU A 7 -8.32 -6.76 8.91
N ALA A 8 -7.36 -7.59 8.53
CA ALA A 8 -6.02 -7.14 8.15
C ALA A 8 -6.10 -6.14 6.99
N LEU A 9 -6.91 -6.43 5.99
CA LEU A 9 -7.11 -5.55 4.84
C LEU A 9 -7.78 -4.22 5.22
N ARG A 10 -8.76 -4.25 6.13
CA ARG A 10 -9.37 -3.01 6.65
C ARG A 10 -8.35 -2.15 7.40
N ARG A 11 -7.53 -2.76 8.26
CA ARG A 11 -6.46 -2.05 8.98
C ARG A 11 -5.45 -1.44 8.03
N LEU A 12 -5.02 -2.17 7.02
CA LEU A 12 -4.13 -1.66 5.97
C LEU A 12 -4.74 -0.47 5.26
N SER A 13 -6.00 -0.58 4.83
CA SER A 13 -6.69 0.45 4.06
C SER A 13 -6.96 1.73 4.87
N ALA A 14 -6.99 1.63 6.19
CA ALA A 14 -7.16 2.78 7.09
C ALA A 14 -5.85 3.54 7.34
N GLN A 15 -4.70 3.00 6.95
CA GLN A 15 -3.41 3.66 7.09
C GLN A 15 -3.07 4.48 5.86
N VAL A 16 -2.25 5.51 6.05
CA VAL A 16 -1.74 6.37 4.96
C VAL A 16 -0.23 6.30 4.84
N HIS A 17 0.44 5.67 5.78
CA HIS A 17 1.89 5.61 5.86
C HIS A 17 2.35 4.20 6.29
N GLY A 18 3.41 3.72 5.68
CA GLY A 18 3.98 2.42 5.99
C GLY A 18 5.39 2.29 5.44
N VAL A 19 5.92 1.08 5.49
CA VAL A 19 7.24 0.74 4.94
C VAL A 19 7.04 -0.17 3.74
N LEU A 20 7.45 0.32 2.58
CA LEU A 20 7.51 -0.46 1.35
C LEU A 20 8.89 -1.11 1.24
N VAL A 21 8.91 -2.42 1.06
CA VAL A 21 10.13 -3.19 0.81
C VAL A 21 10.13 -3.64 -0.64
N THR A 22 11.16 -3.26 -1.37
CA THR A 22 11.45 -3.73 -2.72
C THR A 22 12.77 -4.48 -2.72
N LEU A 23 13.11 -5.15 -3.82
CA LEU A 23 14.31 -5.97 -3.90
C LEU A 23 15.35 -5.34 -4.83
N HIS A 24 16.45 -4.90 -4.25
CA HIS A 24 17.62 -4.47 -5.04
C HIS A 24 18.36 -5.70 -5.55
N PRO A 25 18.77 -5.74 -6.86
CA PRO A 25 19.39 -6.93 -7.43
C PRO A 25 20.67 -7.40 -6.73
N GLU A 26 21.40 -6.48 -6.12
CA GLU A 26 22.67 -6.79 -5.44
C GLU A 26 22.56 -6.75 -3.92
N ARG A 27 21.88 -5.71 -3.37
CA ARG A 27 21.79 -5.52 -1.92
C ARG A 27 20.65 -6.30 -1.25
N GLY A 28 19.70 -6.83 -2.03
CA GLY A 28 18.54 -7.52 -1.49
C GLY A 28 17.44 -6.55 -1.00
N PRO A 29 16.77 -6.84 0.13
CA PRO A 29 15.67 -6.03 0.62
C PRO A 29 16.06 -4.57 0.84
N ASP A 30 15.22 -3.67 0.30
CA ASP A 30 15.43 -2.21 0.30
C ASP A 30 14.17 -1.53 0.89
N PRO A 31 14.08 -1.39 2.22
CA PRO A 31 12.92 -0.79 2.88
C PRO A 31 12.94 0.74 2.80
N GLN A 32 11.78 1.32 2.53
CA GLN A 32 11.60 2.79 2.54
C GLN A 32 10.24 3.18 3.10
N PRO A 33 10.14 4.24 3.91
CA PRO A 33 8.87 4.79 4.32
C PRO A 33 8.15 5.41 3.12
N VAL A 34 6.86 5.13 3.01
CA VAL A 34 6.01 5.63 1.91
C VAL A 34 4.65 6.08 2.44
N VAL A 35 4.06 7.03 1.74
CA VAL A 35 2.62 7.28 1.79
C VAL A 35 1.96 6.39 0.75
N PHE A 36 0.78 5.90 1.03
CA PHE A 36 0.07 5.01 0.11
C PHE A 36 -1.45 5.14 0.26
N ALA A 37 -2.16 4.64 -0.74
CA ALA A 37 -3.59 4.36 -0.67
C ALA A 37 -3.86 2.95 -1.17
N VAL A 38 -4.98 2.38 -0.73
CA VAL A 38 -5.47 1.08 -1.19
C VAL A 38 -6.75 1.31 -1.99
N SER A 39 -6.84 0.69 -3.18
CA SER A 39 -8.07 0.73 -3.97
C SER A 39 -9.20 0.06 -3.18
N GLY A 40 -10.40 0.64 -3.21
CA GLY A 40 -11.54 0.06 -2.56
C GLY A 40 -11.93 -1.25 -3.24
N ALA A 41 -12.35 -2.28 -2.45
CA ALA A 41 -13.51 -2.97 -2.89
C ALA A 41 -14.61 -1.94 -2.70
N GLU A 42 -15.12 -1.37 -3.78
CA GLU A 42 -16.40 -0.74 -3.72
C GLU A 42 -17.31 -1.66 -2.93
N ASP A 43 -18.07 -1.09 -2.00
CA ASP A 43 -19.08 -1.82 -1.28
C ASP A 43 -19.89 -2.58 -2.32
N ASP A 44 -19.61 -3.86 -2.44
CA ASP A 44 -20.35 -4.73 -3.30
C ASP A 44 -21.69 -5.05 -2.61
N ASP A 45 -22.48 -3.98 -2.44
CA ASP A 45 -23.86 -4.03 -2.01
C ASP A 45 -24.73 -4.64 -3.11
N SER A 46 -24.12 -5.04 -4.21
CA SER A 46 -24.72 -5.78 -5.29
C SER A 46 -24.36 -7.25 -5.15
N GLY A 47 -25.02 -7.97 -4.24
CA GLY A 47 -25.21 -9.41 -4.18
C GLY A 47 -24.28 -10.38 -4.95
N SER A 48 -23.06 -9.98 -5.21
CA SER A 48 -22.07 -10.76 -5.95
C SER A 48 -21.44 -11.80 -5.05
N ARG A 49 -21.31 -12.98 -5.59
CA ARG A 49 -20.87 -14.22 -4.94
C ARG A 49 -19.61 -14.05 -4.08
N PRO A 50 -19.54 -14.73 -2.91
CA PRO A 50 -18.28 -14.90 -2.18
C PRO A 50 -17.23 -15.48 -3.13
N GLY A 51 -16.16 -14.70 -3.41
CA GLY A 51 -15.06 -15.13 -4.27
C GLY A 51 -14.81 -14.29 -5.53
N SER A 52 -15.68 -13.33 -5.86
CA SER A 52 -15.46 -12.41 -6.97
C SER A 52 -15.06 -11.00 -6.52
N GLY A 53 -14.43 -10.88 -5.35
CA GLY A 53 -13.80 -9.64 -4.94
C GLY A 53 -12.69 -9.28 -5.94
N GLY A 54 -12.86 -8.20 -6.70
CA GLY A 54 -11.84 -7.70 -7.60
C GLY A 54 -10.51 -7.53 -6.88
N ALA A 55 -9.39 -7.77 -7.57
CA ALA A 55 -8.06 -7.61 -7.02
C ALA A 55 -7.91 -6.19 -6.44
N ARG A 56 -7.39 -6.08 -5.21
CA ARG A 56 -7.06 -4.79 -4.61
C ARG A 56 -5.64 -4.39 -4.94
N HIS A 57 -5.42 -3.09 -5.01
CA HIS A 57 -4.14 -2.51 -5.38
C HIS A 57 -3.71 -1.47 -4.36
N VAL A 58 -2.41 -1.33 -4.23
CA VAL A 58 -1.75 -0.25 -3.49
C VAL A 58 -1.20 0.76 -4.49
N GLY A 59 -1.43 2.03 -4.24
CA GLY A 59 -0.84 3.13 -4.97
C GLY A 59 0.14 3.90 -4.09
N VAL A 60 1.36 4.09 -4.58
CA VAL A 60 2.41 4.89 -3.92
C VAL A 60 2.73 6.07 -4.82
N PRO A 61 2.55 7.31 -4.34
CA PRO A 61 2.80 8.48 -5.18
C PRO A 61 4.29 8.72 -5.40
N ILE A 62 4.66 9.10 -6.60
CA ILE A 62 5.95 9.70 -6.92
C ILE A 62 5.71 11.19 -6.98
N ASP A 63 5.84 11.84 -5.83
CA ASP A 63 5.45 13.24 -5.68
C ASP A 63 6.52 14.24 -6.11
N SER A 64 6.10 15.48 -6.36
CA SER A 64 6.93 16.64 -6.67
C SER A 64 7.11 17.58 -5.48
N VAL A 65 6.56 17.24 -4.32
CA VAL A 65 6.60 18.11 -3.12
C VAL A 65 7.98 18.18 -2.50
N LYS A 66 8.70 17.06 -2.53
CA LYS A 66 10.07 16.98 -1.97
C LYS A 66 11.10 17.19 -3.08
N PRO A 67 12.17 17.99 -2.82
CA PRO A 67 13.24 18.12 -3.79
C PRO A 67 13.92 16.77 -4.02
N LYS A 68 14.03 16.39 -5.29
CA LYS A 68 14.65 15.13 -5.72
C LYS A 68 15.65 15.42 -6.84
N ARG A 69 16.77 14.69 -6.83
CA ARG A 69 17.75 14.75 -7.91
C ARG A 69 17.25 14.19 -9.22
N SER A 70 16.28 13.26 -9.14
CA SER A 70 15.65 12.61 -10.28
C SER A 70 14.18 12.33 -9.97
N THR A 71 13.33 12.38 -11.00
CA THR A 71 11.93 11.98 -10.90
C THR A 71 11.76 10.45 -10.82
N ARG A 72 12.81 9.69 -11.20
CA ARG A 72 12.83 8.23 -11.11
C ARG A 72 13.48 7.81 -9.79
N LEU A 73 12.77 7.02 -9.00
CA LEU A 73 13.21 6.55 -7.70
C LEU A 73 13.76 5.13 -7.77
N ARG A 74 14.64 4.80 -6.83
CA ARG A 74 15.27 3.46 -6.77
C ARG A 74 14.23 2.34 -6.64
N ARG A 75 13.15 2.56 -5.90
CA ARG A 75 12.07 1.57 -5.77
C ARG A 75 11.40 1.23 -7.10
N GLU A 76 11.34 2.18 -8.03
CA GLU A 76 10.84 1.92 -9.38
C GLU A 76 11.78 1.00 -10.15
N ASP A 77 13.08 1.25 -10.07
CA ASP A 77 14.10 0.38 -10.69
C ASP A 77 14.09 -1.02 -10.08
N ASN A 78 13.96 -1.12 -8.76
CA ASN A 78 13.86 -2.39 -8.05
C ASN A 78 12.64 -3.20 -8.51
N LEU A 79 11.48 -2.58 -8.60
CA LEU A 79 10.24 -3.26 -9.02
C LEU A 79 10.24 -3.62 -10.51
N GLU A 80 10.95 -2.88 -11.33
CA GLU A 80 11.15 -3.23 -12.74
C GLU A 80 12.04 -4.49 -12.88
N ALA A 81 13.07 -4.60 -12.04
CA ALA A 81 13.97 -5.75 -12.02
C ALA A 81 13.33 -6.99 -11.37
N ASP A 82 12.56 -6.79 -10.28
CA ASP A 82 11.82 -7.84 -9.58
C ASP A 82 10.46 -7.27 -9.13
N PRO A 83 9.35 -7.77 -9.67
CA PRO A 83 8.03 -7.20 -9.40
C PRO A 83 7.50 -7.47 -7.98
N ARG A 84 8.18 -8.30 -7.19
CA ARG A 84 7.77 -8.61 -5.82
C ARG A 84 8.14 -7.50 -4.86
N GLY A 85 7.25 -7.24 -3.92
CA GLY A 85 7.49 -6.32 -2.82
C GLY A 85 6.60 -6.64 -1.64
N SER A 86 6.73 -5.89 -0.58
CA SER A 86 5.84 -5.97 0.57
C SER A 86 5.62 -4.59 1.18
N LEU A 87 4.45 -4.41 1.79
CA LEU A 87 4.10 -3.20 2.52
C LEU A 87 3.76 -3.59 3.96
N LEU A 88 4.47 -2.99 4.90
CA LEU A 88 4.26 -3.21 6.33
C LEU A 88 3.67 -1.95 6.96
N VAL A 89 2.59 -2.12 7.69
CA VAL A 89 2.04 -1.13 8.60
C VAL A 89 1.99 -1.71 10.01
N GLU A 90 2.14 -0.85 10.99
CA GLU A 90 2.06 -1.25 12.38
C GLU A 90 1.45 -0.17 13.25
N HIS A 91 0.93 -0.60 14.39
CA HIS A 91 0.54 0.28 15.48
C HIS A 91 1.23 -0.21 16.75
N TRP A 92 1.91 0.68 17.44
CA TRP A 92 2.62 0.35 18.65
C TRP A 92 2.57 1.50 19.65
N GLU A 93 2.20 1.18 20.88
CA GLU A 93 2.21 2.13 21.99
C GLU A 93 3.16 1.62 23.07
N VAL A 94 4.14 2.44 23.45
CA VAL A 94 5.13 2.04 24.45
C VAL A 94 4.51 1.79 25.82
N GLU A 95 3.40 2.50 26.13
CA GLU A 95 2.70 2.43 27.41
C GLU A 95 1.71 1.25 27.48
N ASP A 96 1.26 0.75 26.35
CA ASP A 96 0.23 -0.30 26.31
C ASP A 96 0.46 -1.25 25.13
N TRP A 97 1.20 -2.30 25.36
CA TRP A 97 1.52 -3.31 24.36
C TRP A 97 0.33 -4.19 23.97
N SER A 98 -0.75 -4.17 24.73
CA SER A 98 -1.98 -4.88 24.35
C SER A 98 -2.62 -4.32 23.05
N ARG A 99 -2.24 -3.10 22.67
CA ARG A 99 -2.70 -2.42 21.46
C ARG A 99 -1.79 -2.61 20.26
N LEU A 100 -0.72 -3.37 20.41
CA LEU A 100 0.20 -3.70 19.33
C LEU A 100 -0.50 -4.53 18.25
N TRP A 101 -0.36 -4.12 17.00
CA TRP A 101 -0.69 -4.93 15.85
C TRP A 101 0.20 -4.57 14.66
N TRP A 102 0.31 -5.48 13.72
CA TRP A 102 0.93 -5.20 12.43
C TRP A 102 0.16 -5.93 11.32
N VAL A 103 0.26 -5.39 10.11
CA VAL A 103 -0.25 -5.98 8.88
C VAL A 103 0.80 -5.88 7.80
N ARG A 104 0.96 -6.94 7.05
CA ARG A 104 1.86 -7.01 5.92
C ARG A 104 1.10 -7.47 4.68
N ALA A 105 1.22 -6.69 3.59
CA ALA A 105 0.73 -7.06 2.28
C ALA A 105 1.89 -7.56 1.42
N GLN A 106 1.72 -8.72 0.80
CA GLN A 106 2.60 -9.19 -0.28
C GLN A 106 2.12 -8.55 -1.58
N LEU A 107 3.03 -7.92 -2.30
CA LEU A 107 2.74 -7.10 -3.47
C LEU A 107 3.37 -7.65 -4.73
N HIS A 108 2.70 -7.37 -5.85
CA HIS A 108 3.23 -7.63 -7.19
C HIS A 108 3.05 -6.37 -8.05
N HIS A 109 4.13 -5.83 -8.54
CA HIS A 109 4.14 -4.60 -9.34
C HIS A 109 3.30 -4.75 -10.62
N VAL A 110 2.52 -3.72 -10.91
CA VAL A 110 1.74 -3.59 -12.14
C VAL A 110 2.37 -2.46 -12.97
N PRO A 111 3.20 -2.78 -13.98
CA PRO A 111 3.97 -1.77 -14.72
C PRO A 111 3.11 -0.86 -15.62
N ASP A 112 1.94 -1.33 -16.03
CA ASP A 112 1.04 -0.61 -16.94
C ASP A 112 -0.40 -0.67 -16.42
N PRO A 113 -0.70 0.03 -15.30
CA PRO A 113 -2.02 -0.02 -14.70
C PRO A 113 -3.07 0.69 -15.55
N PRO A 114 -4.34 0.25 -15.52
CA PRO A 114 -5.43 0.98 -16.15
C PRO A 114 -5.53 2.42 -15.63
N ALA A 115 -5.81 3.37 -16.50
CA ALA A 115 -5.93 4.78 -16.13
C ALA A 115 -6.99 5.03 -15.04
N ALA A 116 -8.11 4.30 -15.08
CA ALA A 116 -9.17 4.41 -14.06
C ALA A 116 -8.66 4.01 -12.67
N LEU A 117 -7.81 2.99 -12.55
CA LEU A 117 -7.21 2.59 -11.29
C LEU A 117 -6.22 3.62 -10.77
N VAL A 118 -5.39 4.18 -11.64
CA VAL A 118 -4.46 5.26 -11.29
C VAL A 118 -5.23 6.47 -10.77
N ASP A 119 -6.31 6.87 -11.45
CA ASP A 119 -7.16 7.99 -11.04
C ASP A 119 -7.82 7.74 -9.67
N GLU A 120 -8.34 6.54 -9.44
CA GLU A 120 -8.92 6.16 -8.14
C GLU A 120 -7.90 6.30 -7.00
N LEU A 121 -6.71 5.75 -7.20
CA LEU A 121 -5.64 5.81 -6.19
C LEU A 121 -5.17 7.24 -5.96
N ALA A 122 -5.03 8.04 -7.02
CA ALA A 122 -4.68 9.47 -6.91
C ALA A 122 -5.76 10.25 -6.14
N ASP A 123 -7.04 9.98 -6.39
CA ASP A 123 -8.15 10.60 -5.66
C ASP A 123 -8.13 10.24 -4.17
N ARG A 124 -7.87 8.97 -3.83
CA ARG A 124 -7.76 8.53 -2.44
C ARG A 124 -6.58 9.18 -1.72
N LEU A 125 -5.44 9.31 -2.38
CA LEU A 125 -4.27 10.01 -1.83
C LEU A 125 -4.57 11.48 -1.59
N ALA A 126 -5.24 12.15 -2.52
CA ALA A 126 -5.62 13.56 -2.41
C ALA A 126 -6.58 13.81 -1.24
N LEU A 127 -7.52 12.89 -0.99
CA LEU A 127 -8.45 12.97 0.13
C LEU A 127 -7.78 12.69 1.49
N ALA A 128 -6.87 11.75 1.53
CA ALA A 128 -6.24 11.30 2.78
C ALA A 128 -5.12 12.22 3.27
N VAL A 129 -4.42 12.89 2.35
CA VAL A 129 -3.23 13.70 2.66
C VAL A 129 -3.44 15.12 2.16
N PRO A 130 -3.59 16.13 3.06
CA PRO A 130 -3.85 17.52 2.64
C PRO A 130 -2.82 18.10 1.67
N GLN A 131 -1.56 17.73 1.80
CA GLN A 131 -0.49 18.18 0.89
C GLN A 131 -0.64 17.62 -0.52
N TYR A 132 -1.49 16.62 -0.71
CA TYR A 132 -1.76 15.98 -2.00
C TYR A 132 -3.07 16.41 -2.63
N ALA A 133 -3.74 17.42 -2.09
CA ALA A 133 -5.03 17.91 -2.58
C ALA A 133 -5.02 18.28 -4.08
N ASP A 134 -3.93 18.87 -4.57
CA ASP A 134 -3.73 19.23 -5.97
C ASP A 134 -3.09 18.13 -6.81
N LYS A 135 -2.96 16.93 -6.27
CA LYS A 135 -2.32 15.76 -6.91
C LYS A 135 -0.95 16.09 -7.51
N PRO A 136 0.02 16.57 -6.69
CA PRO A 136 1.36 16.90 -7.16
C PRO A 136 2.20 15.64 -7.40
N PHE A 137 1.72 14.75 -8.26
CA PHE A 137 2.35 13.47 -8.56
C PHE A 137 2.90 13.46 -9.98
N HIS A 138 4.15 13.00 -10.15
CA HIS A 138 4.67 12.63 -11.47
C HIS A 138 4.02 11.34 -11.95
N ARG A 139 3.83 10.38 -11.05
CA ARG A 139 3.25 9.06 -11.29
C ARG A 139 2.66 8.51 -10.00
N VAL A 140 1.81 7.50 -10.14
CA VAL A 140 1.41 6.62 -9.05
C VAL A 140 1.95 5.22 -9.35
N LEU A 141 2.80 4.72 -8.46
CA LEU A 141 3.33 3.37 -8.52
C LEU A 141 2.25 2.42 -8.05
N VAL A 142 1.87 1.45 -8.88
CA VAL A 142 0.75 0.54 -8.58
C VAL A 142 1.25 -0.89 -8.39
N CYS A 143 0.83 -1.50 -7.30
CA CYS A 143 1.07 -2.91 -7.00
C CYS A 143 -0.24 -3.62 -6.68
N ARG A 144 -0.40 -4.84 -7.18
CA ARG A 144 -1.52 -5.71 -6.81
C ARG A 144 -1.21 -6.36 -5.45
N ILE A 145 -2.20 -6.42 -4.58
CA ILE A 145 -2.11 -7.16 -3.32
C ILE A 145 -2.32 -8.64 -3.60
N ALA A 146 -1.27 -9.43 -3.43
CA ALA A 146 -1.30 -10.88 -3.63
C ALA A 146 -1.77 -11.63 -2.38
N ALA A 147 -1.41 -11.15 -1.19
CA ALA A 147 -1.79 -11.73 0.09
C ALA A 147 -1.67 -10.70 1.20
N VAL A 148 -2.47 -10.82 2.24
CA VAL A 148 -2.39 -9.98 3.44
C VAL A 148 -2.34 -10.89 4.66
N THR A 149 -1.43 -10.61 5.57
CA THR A 149 -1.32 -11.27 6.86
C THR A 149 -1.21 -10.21 7.96
N GLY A 150 -1.69 -10.54 9.15
CA GLY A 150 -1.57 -9.66 10.28
C GLY A 150 -1.62 -10.39 11.61
N TRP A 151 -1.17 -9.67 12.62
CA TRP A 151 -1.13 -10.14 13.99
C TRP A 151 -1.49 -8.99 14.95
N ALA A 152 -2.18 -9.30 16.03
CA ALA A 152 -2.51 -8.37 17.09
C ALA A 152 -2.23 -9.00 18.45
N ALA A 153 -1.81 -8.18 19.42
CA ALA A 153 -1.49 -8.64 20.78
C ALA A 153 -2.73 -9.08 21.54
N SER A 154 -3.90 -8.51 21.22
CA SER A 154 -5.18 -8.89 21.82
C SER A 154 -6.24 -9.03 20.76
N GLU A 155 -7.21 -9.88 21.02
CA GLU A 155 -8.44 -9.90 20.24
C GLU A 155 -9.19 -8.58 20.52
N GLY A 156 -9.38 -7.77 19.49
CA GLY A 156 -10.04 -6.49 19.57
C GLY A 156 -11.55 -6.59 19.79
#